data_ceb8855e0dd2b1d8152a0058a486103f
#
_entry.id   ceb8855e0dd2b1d8152a0058a486103f
#
_cell.length_a   1.000
_cell.length_b   1.000
_cell.length_c   1.000
_cell.angle_alpha   90.00
_cell.angle_beta   90.00
_cell.angle_gamma   90.00
#
_symmetry.space_group_name_H-M   'P 1'
#
loop_
_entity.id
_entity.type
_entity.pdbx_description
1 polymer ?
#
loop_
_entity_poly.entity_id
_entity_poly.type
_entity_poly.pdbx_seq_one_letter_code
_entity_poly.pdbx_strand_id
1 'polypeptide(L)'
;MKTNLLRRHLTCGALALSGLLLTLGAAQAQDIQDIQDIQDRNLKFAFSLAKDHPLGQGAQKFADLVAEKSGGKMKVSLFPNAVLGGDPQNLSAVRGGTLDFTSMATGLLAGLDKEFMVFDFPFLFENAKEAYAVSDGPVGTRLLGKLQNHGLVGLGIWDLGFRNMTNSRRPIT
;
A
#
# COMPACT_ATOMS: atom_id res chain seq x y z
N MET A 1 51.14 -41.24 -3.51
CA MET A 1 50.20 -40.58 -4.42
C MET A 1 48.83 -40.33 -3.76
N LYS A 2 48.76 -39.90 -2.47
CA LYS A 2 47.48 -39.70 -1.74
C LYS A 2 47.31 -38.29 -1.12
N THR A 3 48.22 -37.37 -1.30
CA THR A 3 48.23 -36.06 -0.64
C THR A 3 47.62 -34.90 -1.48
N ASN A 4 47.31 -35.12 -2.75
CA ASN A 4 46.82 -34.05 -3.64
C ASN A 4 45.28 -33.94 -3.71
N LEU A 5 44.53 -34.94 -3.23
CA LEU A 5 43.08 -34.89 -3.26
C LEU A 5 42.48 -34.05 -2.10
N LEU A 6 43.12 -34.04 -0.94
CA LEU A 6 42.65 -33.25 0.22
C LEU A 6 42.81 -31.73 0.03
N ARG A 7 43.86 -31.30 -0.72
CA ARG A 7 44.08 -29.87 -1.01
C ARG A 7 43.05 -29.28 -1.98
N ARG A 8 42.53 -30.07 -2.93
CA ARG A 8 41.52 -29.62 -3.90
C ARG A 8 40.14 -29.37 -3.31
N HIS A 9 39.74 -30.10 -2.25
CA HIS A 9 38.45 -29.90 -1.59
C HIS A 9 38.46 -28.73 -0.61
N LEU A 10 39.60 -28.37 -0.03
CA LEU A 10 39.74 -27.21 0.88
C LEU A 10 39.72 -25.87 0.11
N THR A 11 40.23 -25.81 -1.11
CA THR A 11 40.22 -24.61 -1.92
C THR A 11 38.85 -24.29 -2.56
N CYS A 12 38.06 -25.31 -2.92
CA CYS A 12 36.70 -25.11 -3.42
C CYS A 12 35.70 -24.63 -2.33
N GLY A 13 35.88 -25.09 -1.09
CA GLY A 13 35.02 -24.65 0.03
C GLY A 13 35.24 -23.19 0.44
N ALA A 14 36.48 -22.71 0.39
CA ALA A 14 36.82 -21.34 0.76
C ALA A 14 36.33 -20.30 -0.28
N LEU A 15 36.31 -20.65 -1.56
CA LEU A 15 35.80 -19.78 -2.64
C LEU A 15 34.27 -19.67 -2.63
N ALA A 16 33.55 -20.70 -2.20
CA ALA A 16 32.09 -20.65 -2.12
C ALA A 16 31.60 -19.80 -0.93
N LEU A 17 32.31 -19.81 0.21
CA LEU A 17 31.96 -18.96 1.36
C LEU A 17 32.26 -17.47 1.10
N SER A 18 33.34 -17.15 0.40
CA SER A 18 33.68 -15.75 0.08
C SER A 18 32.70 -15.13 -0.94
N GLY A 19 32.13 -15.92 -1.85
CA GLY A 19 31.10 -15.46 -2.79
C GLY A 19 29.76 -15.09 -2.11
N LEU A 20 29.36 -15.85 -1.08
CA LEU A 20 28.11 -15.61 -0.36
C LEU A 20 28.15 -14.34 0.52
N LEU A 21 29.29 -14.04 1.12
CA LEU A 21 29.50 -12.82 1.92
C LEU A 21 29.54 -11.54 1.08
N LEU A 22 30.03 -11.61 -0.16
CA LEU A 22 30.06 -10.48 -1.08
C LEU A 22 28.68 -10.11 -1.62
N THR A 23 27.79 -11.08 -1.83
CA THR A 23 26.42 -10.83 -2.32
C THR A 23 25.52 -10.21 -1.25
N LEU A 24 25.68 -10.61 0.02
CA LEU A 24 24.96 -10.00 1.15
C LEU A 24 25.39 -8.55 1.38
N GLY A 25 26.67 -8.25 1.26
CA GLY A 25 27.18 -6.88 1.40
C GLY A 25 26.73 -5.93 0.28
N ALA A 26 26.59 -6.45 -0.95
CA ALA A 26 26.13 -5.66 -2.09
C ALA A 26 24.64 -5.27 -1.98
N ALA A 27 23.77 -6.17 -1.49
CA ALA A 27 22.35 -5.88 -1.30
C ALA A 27 22.14 -4.81 -0.23
N GLN A 28 22.85 -4.89 0.91
CA GLN A 28 22.78 -3.87 1.97
C GLN A 28 23.35 -2.51 1.53
N ALA A 29 24.38 -2.50 0.71
CA ALA A 29 24.94 -1.27 0.16
C ALA A 29 23.98 -0.57 -0.81
N GLN A 30 23.22 -1.36 -1.60
CA GLN A 30 22.19 -0.85 -2.49
C GLN A 30 21.04 -0.18 -1.71
N ASP A 31 20.52 -0.85 -0.67
CA ASP A 31 19.46 -0.29 0.19
C ASP A 31 19.87 1.03 0.84
N ILE A 32 21.14 1.15 1.27
CA ILE A 32 21.66 2.40 1.87
C ILE A 32 21.77 3.50 0.82
N GLN A 33 22.22 3.18 -0.40
CA GLN A 33 22.33 4.11 -1.52
C GLN A 33 20.94 4.62 -1.92
N ASP A 34 19.95 3.72 -2.06
CA ASP A 34 18.56 4.05 -2.42
C ASP A 34 17.93 5.01 -1.37
N ILE A 35 18.21 4.82 -0.09
CA ILE A 35 17.77 5.74 0.97
C ILE A 35 18.49 7.10 0.87
N GLN A 36 19.76 7.15 0.50
CA GLN A 36 20.51 8.40 0.37
C GLN A 36 19.98 9.28 -0.77
N ASP A 37 19.48 8.67 -1.85
CA ASP A 37 18.96 9.37 -3.01
C ASP A 37 17.52 9.90 -2.81
N ILE A 38 16.81 9.48 -1.74
CA ILE A 38 15.49 10.01 -1.39
C ILE A 38 15.63 11.48 -0.97
N GLN A 39 14.87 12.36 -1.62
CA GLN A 39 14.79 13.76 -1.25
C GLN A 39 13.89 14.00 -0.05
N ASP A 40 14.20 15.02 0.77
CA ASP A 40 13.35 15.44 1.87
C ASP A 40 11.99 15.92 1.35
N ARG A 41 10.91 15.30 1.83
CA ARG A 41 9.54 15.61 1.41
C ARG A 41 8.58 15.60 2.60
N ASN A 42 7.74 16.63 2.65
CA ASN A 42 6.58 16.67 3.54
C ASN A 42 5.34 16.39 2.69
N LEU A 43 4.71 15.25 2.93
CA LEU A 43 3.59 14.73 2.17
C LEU A 43 2.30 14.88 2.98
N LYS A 44 1.16 15.02 2.31
CA LYS A 44 -0.15 15.18 2.91
C LYS A 44 -1.03 13.99 2.58
N PHE A 45 -1.68 13.43 3.59
CA PHE A 45 -2.65 12.37 3.45
C PHE A 45 -3.98 12.79 4.07
N ALA A 46 -5.01 13.03 3.24
CA ALA A 46 -6.34 13.41 3.70
C ALA A 46 -7.35 12.27 3.51
N PHE A 47 -8.27 12.15 4.46
CA PHE A 47 -9.38 11.19 4.43
C PHE A 47 -10.56 11.69 5.27
N SER A 48 -11.76 11.18 4.98
CA SER A 48 -13.00 11.68 5.59
C SER A 48 -13.30 11.10 6.96
N LEU A 49 -12.69 9.96 7.32
CA LEU A 49 -12.94 9.27 8.57
C LEU A 49 -12.12 9.86 9.72
N ALA A 50 -12.53 9.54 10.96
CA ALA A 50 -11.85 9.99 12.17
C ALA A 50 -10.47 9.34 12.34
N LYS A 51 -9.59 9.99 13.09
CA LYS A 51 -8.22 9.48 13.33
C LYS A 51 -8.21 8.15 14.10
N ASP A 52 -9.14 7.96 15.02
CA ASP A 52 -9.31 6.75 15.84
C ASP A 52 -10.01 5.60 15.11
N HIS A 53 -10.61 5.86 13.95
CA HIS A 53 -11.15 4.82 13.08
C HIS A 53 -10.03 3.88 12.59
N PRO A 54 -10.28 2.56 12.36
CA PRO A 54 -9.26 1.63 11.85
C PRO A 54 -8.50 2.15 10.61
N LEU A 55 -9.17 2.82 9.67
CA LEU A 55 -8.53 3.48 8.54
C LEU A 55 -7.54 4.55 9.00
N GLY A 56 -7.91 5.38 9.99
CA GLY A 56 -7.04 6.41 10.54
C GLY A 56 -5.81 5.83 11.23
N GLN A 57 -5.96 4.70 11.93
CA GLN A 57 -4.85 3.96 12.52
C GLN A 57 -3.94 3.37 11.43
N GLY A 58 -4.52 2.82 10.35
CA GLY A 58 -3.79 2.34 9.18
C GLY A 58 -3.00 3.47 8.50
N ALA A 59 -3.61 4.64 8.35
CA ALA A 59 -2.94 5.83 7.81
C ALA A 59 -1.77 6.29 8.69
N GLN A 60 -1.90 6.21 10.02
CA GLN A 60 -0.78 6.49 10.93
C GLN A 60 0.34 5.47 10.75
N LYS A 61 0.03 4.18 10.69
CA LYS A 61 1.03 3.13 10.45
C LYS A 61 1.72 3.30 9.09
N PHE A 62 0.99 3.69 8.07
CA PHE A 62 1.56 4.03 6.76
C PHE A 62 2.55 5.20 6.88
N ALA A 63 2.16 6.28 7.56
CA ALA A 63 3.03 7.45 7.76
C ALA A 63 4.32 7.08 8.51
N ASP A 64 4.22 6.27 9.57
CA ASP A 64 5.35 5.82 10.37
C ASP A 64 6.32 4.96 9.53
N LEU A 65 5.78 4.03 8.72
CA LEU A 65 6.58 3.18 7.84
C LEU A 65 7.26 3.96 6.71
N VAL A 66 6.60 4.99 6.15
CA VAL A 66 7.21 5.87 5.15
C VAL A 66 8.39 6.62 5.77
N ALA A 67 8.23 7.17 6.98
CA ALA A 67 9.32 7.84 7.68
C ALA A 67 10.47 6.88 8.00
N GLU A 68 10.16 5.70 8.54
CA GLU A 68 11.15 4.66 8.86
C GLU A 68 11.95 4.25 7.62
N LYS A 69 11.25 3.83 6.54
CA LYS A 69 11.87 3.32 5.32
C LYS A 69 12.65 4.38 4.52
N SER A 70 12.32 5.65 4.68
CA SER A 70 13.03 6.76 4.04
C SER A 70 14.17 7.33 4.89
N GLY A 71 14.50 6.71 6.03
CA GLY A 71 15.47 7.27 6.97
C GLY A 71 15.07 8.64 7.53
N GLY A 72 13.76 8.91 7.65
CA GLY A 72 13.18 10.16 8.14
C GLY A 72 13.08 11.28 7.10
N LYS A 73 13.50 11.04 5.87
CA LYS A 73 13.48 12.05 4.78
C LYS A 73 12.06 12.35 4.27
N MET A 74 11.18 11.34 4.25
CA MET A 74 9.78 11.52 3.88
C MET A 74 8.89 11.51 5.12
N LYS A 75 8.09 12.55 5.30
CA LYS A 75 7.14 12.69 6.41
C LYS A 75 5.74 12.86 5.87
N VAL A 76 4.79 12.05 6.36
CA VAL A 76 3.39 12.10 5.96
C VAL A 76 2.56 12.74 7.08
N SER A 77 1.98 13.91 6.82
CA SER A 77 1.04 14.58 7.70
C SER A 77 -0.39 14.10 7.42
N LEU A 78 -1.13 13.71 8.45
CA LEU A 78 -2.48 13.19 8.33
C LEU A 78 -3.52 14.30 8.53
N PHE A 79 -4.54 14.31 7.68
CA PHE A 79 -5.67 15.24 7.69
C PHE A 79 -6.99 14.45 7.72
N PRO A 80 -7.41 13.93 8.91
CA PRO A 80 -8.64 13.18 9.10
C PRO A 80 -9.89 14.10 9.11
N ASN A 81 -11.09 13.49 9.29
CA ASN A 81 -12.36 14.21 9.48
C ASN A 81 -12.71 15.17 8.35
N ALA A 82 -12.31 14.89 7.13
CA ALA A 82 -12.56 15.73 5.96
C ALA A 82 -12.09 17.20 6.11
N VAL A 83 -11.07 17.49 6.92
CA VAL A 83 -10.59 18.86 7.20
C VAL A 83 -10.02 19.56 5.95
N LEU A 84 -9.58 18.80 4.92
CA LEU A 84 -9.17 19.35 3.63
C LEU A 84 -10.25 19.19 2.54
N GLY A 85 -11.44 18.75 2.91
CA GLY A 85 -12.56 18.44 2.03
C GLY A 85 -12.98 16.98 2.10
N GLY A 86 -14.15 16.66 1.55
CA GLY A 86 -14.65 15.30 1.45
C GLY A 86 -13.92 14.48 0.37
N ASP A 87 -14.30 13.22 0.23
CA ASP A 87 -13.63 12.28 -0.70
C ASP A 87 -13.57 12.78 -2.15
N PRO A 88 -14.62 13.38 -2.74
CA PRO A 88 -14.54 13.92 -4.11
C PRO A 88 -13.54 15.08 -4.24
N GLN A 89 -13.47 15.95 -3.24
CA GLN A 89 -12.51 17.06 -3.22
C GLN A 89 -11.08 16.53 -3.05
N ASN A 90 -10.87 15.56 -2.15
CA ASN A 90 -9.57 14.93 -1.96
C ASN A 90 -9.11 14.22 -3.23
N LEU A 91 -9.99 13.48 -3.93
CA LEU A 91 -9.70 12.86 -5.21
C LEU A 91 -9.21 13.89 -6.26
N SER A 92 -9.93 15.00 -6.35
CA SER A 92 -9.56 16.08 -7.26
C SER A 92 -8.22 16.73 -6.88
N ALA A 93 -7.96 16.90 -5.58
CA ALA A 93 -6.71 17.47 -5.05
C ALA A 93 -5.50 16.58 -5.33
N VAL A 94 -5.63 15.23 -5.19
CA VAL A 94 -4.55 14.29 -5.54
C VAL A 94 -4.29 14.32 -7.03
N ARG A 95 -5.33 14.30 -7.87
CA ARG A 95 -5.18 14.40 -9.33
C ARG A 95 -4.56 15.72 -9.77
N GLY A 96 -4.85 16.80 -9.05
CA GLY A 96 -4.27 18.13 -9.28
C GLY A 96 -2.88 18.33 -8.65
N GLY A 97 -2.35 17.37 -7.90
CA GLY A 97 -1.03 17.44 -7.28
C GLY A 97 -0.93 18.37 -6.05
N THR A 98 -2.05 18.82 -5.47
CA THR A 98 -2.08 19.66 -4.27
C THR A 98 -2.18 18.83 -2.97
N LEU A 99 -2.53 17.56 -3.10
CA LEU A 99 -2.55 16.54 -2.07
C LEU A 99 -1.78 15.31 -2.58
N ASP A 100 -1.01 14.65 -1.70
CA ASP A 100 -0.17 13.52 -2.11
C ASP A 100 -0.92 12.19 -2.01
N PHE A 101 -1.70 11.99 -0.94
CA PHE A 101 -2.43 10.74 -0.68
C PHE A 101 -3.86 11.01 -0.23
N THR A 102 -4.74 10.11 -0.63
CA THR A 102 -6.11 10.03 -0.09
C THR A 102 -6.54 8.56 0.03
N SER A 103 -7.51 8.30 0.89
CA SER A 103 -8.19 7.01 1.00
C SER A 103 -9.70 7.25 0.99
N MET A 104 -10.42 6.48 0.19
CA MET A 104 -11.86 6.58 0.01
C MET A 104 -12.46 5.23 -0.35
N ALA A 105 -13.78 5.10 -0.26
CA ALA A 105 -14.48 3.90 -0.72
C ALA A 105 -14.29 3.70 -2.23
N THR A 106 -14.08 2.45 -2.65
CA THR A 106 -13.84 2.09 -4.06
C THR A 106 -14.96 2.51 -4.99
N GLY A 107 -16.22 2.42 -4.55
CA GLY A 107 -17.38 2.86 -5.34
C GLY A 107 -17.38 4.34 -5.72
N LEU A 108 -16.70 5.20 -4.97
CA LEU A 108 -16.53 6.61 -5.35
C LEU A 108 -15.64 6.80 -6.57
N LEU A 109 -14.81 5.81 -6.90
CA LEU A 109 -13.99 5.78 -8.11
C LEU A 109 -14.78 5.35 -9.35
N ALA A 110 -16.04 4.93 -9.20
CA ALA A 110 -16.91 4.55 -10.33
C ALA A 110 -17.13 5.67 -11.36
N GLY A 111 -16.97 6.92 -10.94
CA GLY A 111 -16.97 8.08 -11.83
C GLY A 111 -15.75 8.13 -12.77
N LEU A 112 -14.67 7.44 -12.44
CA LEU A 112 -13.47 7.28 -13.26
C LEU A 112 -13.56 6.01 -14.10
N ASP A 113 -13.86 4.87 -13.46
CA ASP A 113 -14.06 3.57 -14.11
C ASP A 113 -15.13 2.78 -13.35
N LYS A 114 -16.20 2.37 -14.04
CA LYS A 114 -17.35 1.67 -13.45
C LYS A 114 -16.99 0.33 -12.81
N GLU A 115 -15.88 -0.29 -13.18
CA GLU A 115 -15.46 -1.57 -12.59
C GLU A 115 -15.13 -1.45 -11.10
N PHE A 116 -14.82 -0.26 -10.58
CA PHE A 116 -14.61 -0.05 -9.14
C PHE A 116 -15.87 -0.31 -8.29
N MET A 117 -17.07 -0.34 -8.90
CA MET A 117 -18.29 -0.72 -8.21
C MET A 117 -18.35 -2.20 -7.80
N VAL A 118 -17.44 -3.04 -8.30
CA VAL A 118 -17.50 -4.49 -8.04
C VAL A 118 -17.55 -4.82 -6.55
N PHE A 119 -16.82 -4.09 -5.71
CA PHE A 119 -16.80 -4.31 -4.26
C PHE A 119 -18.07 -3.81 -3.54
N ASP A 120 -18.91 -3.04 -4.20
CA ASP A 120 -20.16 -2.52 -3.63
C ASP A 120 -21.40 -3.36 -4.03
N PHE A 121 -21.23 -4.42 -4.82
CA PHE A 121 -22.35 -5.30 -5.15
C PHE A 121 -22.82 -6.05 -3.89
N PRO A 122 -24.14 -6.03 -3.60
CA PRO A 122 -24.68 -6.75 -2.47
C PRO A 122 -24.47 -8.27 -2.63
N PHE A 123 -24.15 -8.93 -1.51
CA PHE A 123 -24.02 -10.39 -1.42
C PHE A 123 -22.94 -11.01 -2.34
N LEU A 124 -21.98 -10.21 -2.78
CA LEU A 124 -20.88 -10.70 -3.63
C LEU A 124 -19.92 -11.60 -2.85
N PHE A 125 -19.70 -11.32 -1.58
CA PHE A 125 -18.78 -12.07 -0.72
C PHE A 125 -19.52 -12.64 0.49
N GLU A 126 -19.25 -13.90 0.81
CA GLU A 126 -19.82 -14.55 1.98
C GLU A 126 -19.13 -14.10 3.28
N ASN A 127 -17.86 -13.74 3.21
CA ASN A 127 -17.06 -13.38 4.37
C ASN A 127 -15.86 -12.49 4.00
N ALA A 128 -15.21 -11.89 5.01
CA ALA A 128 -14.08 -11.01 4.82
C ALA A 128 -12.86 -11.70 4.15
N LYS A 129 -12.62 -12.99 4.44
CA LYS A 129 -11.49 -13.71 3.86
C LYS A 129 -11.61 -13.82 2.33
N GLU A 130 -12.82 -14.06 1.84
CA GLU A 130 -13.10 -14.10 0.41
C GLU A 130 -12.91 -12.70 -0.23
N ALA A 131 -13.44 -11.65 0.42
CA ALA A 131 -13.24 -10.28 -0.02
C ALA A 131 -11.75 -9.91 -0.11
N TYR A 132 -10.94 -10.29 0.88
CA TYR A 132 -9.49 -10.04 0.87
C TYR A 132 -8.78 -10.83 -0.24
N ALA A 133 -9.14 -12.08 -0.47
CA ALA A 133 -8.55 -12.86 -1.55
C ALA A 133 -8.79 -12.24 -2.93
N VAL A 134 -9.92 -11.56 -3.13
CA VAL A 134 -10.24 -10.85 -4.38
C VAL A 134 -9.55 -9.49 -4.43
N SER A 135 -9.56 -8.71 -3.35
CA SER A 135 -8.94 -7.38 -3.30
C SER A 135 -7.42 -7.42 -3.40
N ASP A 136 -6.78 -8.41 -2.77
CA ASP A 136 -5.33 -8.58 -2.80
C ASP A 136 -4.86 -9.42 -4.01
N GLY A 137 -5.82 -10.02 -4.73
CA GLY A 137 -5.59 -10.87 -5.89
C GLY A 137 -5.52 -10.13 -7.23
N PRO A 138 -5.61 -10.89 -8.34
CA PRO A 138 -5.52 -10.31 -9.69
C PRO A 138 -6.59 -9.27 -10.00
N VAL A 139 -7.79 -9.37 -9.40
CA VAL A 139 -8.88 -8.41 -9.61
C VAL A 139 -8.51 -7.05 -9.02
N GLY A 140 -8.09 -7.02 -7.74
CA GLY A 140 -7.66 -5.79 -7.10
C GLY A 140 -6.44 -5.17 -7.78
N THR A 141 -5.44 -5.97 -8.13
CA THR A 141 -4.24 -5.52 -8.87
C THR A 141 -4.63 -4.86 -10.20
N ARG A 142 -5.54 -5.48 -10.96
CA ARG A 142 -6.05 -4.93 -12.23
C ARG A 142 -6.76 -3.60 -12.03
N LEU A 143 -7.62 -3.50 -11.02
CA LEU A 143 -8.35 -2.27 -10.72
C LEU A 143 -7.41 -1.14 -10.30
N LEU A 144 -6.45 -1.41 -9.40
CA LEU A 144 -5.44 -0.41 -9.00
C LEU A 144 -4.64 0.08 -10.21
N GLY A 145 -4.27 -0.82 -11.13
CA GLY A 145 -3.55 -0.45 -12.35
C GLY A 145 -4.33 0.49 -13.27
N LYS A 146 -5.67 0.41 -13.32
CA LYS A 146 -6.52 1.31 -14.13
C LYS A 146 -6.45 2.77 -13.67
N LEU A 147 -6.14 3.02 -12.40
CA LEU A 147 -6.05 4.38 -11.87
C LEU A 147 -4.97 5.22 -12.56
N GLN A 148 -3.95 4.60 -13.13
CA GLN A 148 -2.89 5.29 -13.88
C GLN A 148 -3.45 6.06 -15.09
N ASN A 149 -4.48 5.54 -15.74
CA ASN A 149 -5.16 6.23 -16.86
C ASN A 149 -5.85 7.52 -16.43
N HIS A 150 -6.01 7.74 -15.12
CA HIS A 150 -6.68 8.91 -14.53
C HIS A 150 -5.71 9.79 -13.73
N GLY A 151 -4.39 9.61 -13.91
CA GLY A 151 -3.35 10.38 -13.21
C GLY A 151 -3.20 10.02 -11.74
N LEU A 152 -3.54 8.79 -11.37
CA LEU A 152 -3.49 8.28 -9.99
C LEU A 152 -2.66 7.00 -9.94
N VAL A 153 -2.03 6.75 -8.80
CA VAL A 153 -1.38 5.48 -8.48
C VAL A 153 -2.14 4.80 -7.35
N GLY A 154 -2.71 3.63 -7.64
CA GLY A 154 -3.36 2.81 -6.61
C GLY A 154 -2.31 2.04 -5.81
N LEU A 155 -2.23 2.30 -4.51
CA LEU A 155 -1.23 1.68 -3.62
C LEU A 155 -1.75 0.39 -2.97
N GLY A 156 -3.06 0.27 -2.76
CA GLY A 156 -3.67 -0.89 -2.14
C GLY A 156 -5.16 -0.67 -1.86
N ILE A 157 -5.86 -1.73 -1.52
CA ILE A 157 -7.26 -1.71 -1.10
C ILE A 157 -7.30 -2.03 0.38
N TRP A 158 -7.87 -1.13 1.19
CA TRP A 158 -8.00 -1.29 2.64
C TRP A 158 -9.43 -1.67 3.01
N ASP A 159 -9.57 -2.54 4.00
CA ASP A 159 -10.87 -2.97 4.49
C ASP A 159 -11.57 -1.87 5.29
N LEU A 160 -12.86 -1.68 5.02
CA LEU A 160 -13.78 -0.84 5.78
C LEU A 160 -14.91 -1.65 6.42
N GLY A 161 -14.85 -2.98 6.36
CA GLY A 161 -15.89 -3.89 6.82
C GLY A 161 -17.07 -4.02 5.85
N PHE A 162 -18.03 -4.84 6.24
CA PHE A 162 -19.27 -5.04 5.50
C PHE A 162 -20.32 -3.99 5.84
N ARG A 163 -21.04 -3.54 4.84
CA ARG A 163 -22.17 -2.63 5.01
C ARG A 163 -23.45 -3.41 5.24
N ASN A 164 -24.27 -2.94 6.15
CA ASN A 164 -25.58 -3.51 6.45
C ASN A 164 -26.66 -2.54 6.02
N MET A 165 -27.76 -3.08 5.46
CA MET A 165 -28.95 -2.30 5.21
C MET A 165 -29.75 -2.13 6.49
N THR A 166 -30.17 -0.91 6.79
CA THR A 166 -30.98 -0.57 7.96
C THR A 166 -32.18 0.27 7.54
N ASN A 167 -33.27 0.17 8.30
CA ASN A 167 -34.38 1.10 8.21
C ASN A 167 -34.98 1.37 9.59
N SER A 168 -35.72 2.48 9.73
CA SER A 168 -36.31 2.90 11.00
C SER A 168 -37.75 2.44 11.20
N ARG A 169 -38.36 1.73 10.25
CA ARG A 169 -39.79 1.40 10.27
C ARG A 169 -40.10 -0.04 10.68
N ARG A 170 -39.34 -1.03 10.17
CA ARG A 170 -39.58 -2.46 10.40
C ARG A 170 -38.30 -3.26 10.20
N PRO A 171 -38.19 -4.48 10.74
CA PRO A 171 -37.14 -5.41 10.40
C PRO A 171 -37.05 -5.64 8.89
N ILE A 172 -35.81 -5.83 8.38
CA ILE A 172 -35.55 -6.24 7.00
C ILE A 172 -35.53 -7.76 7.00
N THR A 173 -36.45 -8.39 6.29
CA THR A 173 -36.57 -9.84 6.11
C THR A 173 -36.23 -10.26 4.70
#